data_d1f825f6798e40e442f74df5d49247d3
#
_entry.id   d1f825f6798e40e442f74df5d49247d3
#
_cell.length_a   1.000
_cell.length_b   1.000
_cell.length_c   1.000
_cell.angle_alpha   90.00
_cell.angle_beta   90.00
_cell.angle_gamma   90.00
#
_symmetry.space_group_name_H-M   'P 1'
#
loop_
_entity.id
_entity.type
_entity.pdbx_description
1 polymer ?
#
loop_
_entity_poly.entity_id
_entity_poly.type
_entity_poly.pdbx_seq_one_letter_code
_entity_poly.pdbx_strand_id
1 'polypeptide(L)'
;AKGMEESRFQHILNRIGQICFLIFFGISTVMVIRNSSRSGGLFPSDVKRLTFAHWQLEDGFREGYADAIRVYEKLKADQGINVKVVQTAVPSRGYAQWFLTQLIGGDCADVIELSGSQELQNQYFLPLSKYLAEENPYNRGTPLEGMAWRDTFADDMAGALSPTYSEYFGVSTLMCTTRMYVNVDLYRTATGSSKLPETLGEWLDSCEKIRAYGDRIGKPLIPIGVRGFTKGTISQICDHFNNLINADYNDFLSDYEYGIGNTELVRKFANGDKRVDLNRFLAPAGLTVKIGKYFAKGFPSIDLEQTKFLFSSGTVAFFIDGTYNAFSMVNNSKFKVDVIPLPALGRGFKWKDLGRMTEVGSGIGGRFGVPKNAKDIDLAIDFLKFITSYKISQLTMIRHCKWGSPLKRVDYREAFGPEISSMCHCPGKADMTPAQIEEAVALLEKCRPYEGAGHTGIPMLTHIGGRTEKDMLLVLEDLIINQPENPEKEFWNAFLGKRNQISNDLDEAIVSEKRTLHELDAMRTAFAIGELGAVSSEEREACNTRYKLNQEGLISRFKNLEDLQNLQKDIFKLKEIR
;
A
#
# COMPACT_ATOMS: atom_id res chain seq x y z
N ALA A 1 6.16 58.74 -37.40
CA ALA A 1 4.98 58.87 -36.48
C ALA A 1 4.37 57.52 -36.03
N LYS A 2 4.15 56.53 -36.94
CA LYS A 2 3.56 55.23 -36.56
C LYS A 2 4.38 54.42 -35.56
N GLY A 3 5.70 54.40 -35.63
CA GLY A 3 6.56 53.62 -34.71
C GLY A 3 6.68 54.22 -33.31
N MET A 4 6.39 55.49 -33.13
CA MET A 4 6.38 56.15 -31.81
C MET A 4 5.06 55.97 -31.08
N GLU A 5 3.94 55.79 -31.79
CA GLU A 5 2.64 55.46 -31.18
C GLU A 5 2.56 54.01 -30.69
N GLU A 6 3.11 53.05 -31.46
CA GLU A 6 3.22 51.64 -31.06
C GLU A 6 4.10 51.47 -29.80
N SER A 7 5.22 52.18 -29.71
CA SER A 7 6.09 52.16 -28.52
C SER A 7 5.40 52.73 -27.27
N ARG A 8 4.64 53.85 -27.42
CA ARG A 8 3.86 54.41 -26.31
C ARG A 8 2.73 53.50 -25.88
N PHE A 9 2.05 52.85 -26.81
CA PHE A 9 0.98 51.88 -26.48
C PHE A 9 1.51 50.66 -25.73
N GLN A 10 2.64 50.09 -26.15
CA GLN A 10 3.30 48.99 -25.40
C GLN A 10 3.76 49.40 -23.99
N HIS A 11 4.29 50.60 -23.83
CA HIS A 11 4.65 51.14 -22.52
C HIS A 11 3.45 51.33 -21.58
N ILE A 12 2.30 51.72 -22.11
CA ILE A 12 1.06 51.87 -21.34
C ILE A 12 0.52 50.49 -20.96
N LEU A 13 0.51 49.50 -21.87
CA LEU A 13 0.11 48.12 -21.60
C LEU A 13 0.99 47.45 -20.53
N ASN A 14 2.31 47.64 -20.60
CA ASN A 14 3.23 47.12 -19.59
C ASN A 14 3.00 47.75 -18.19
N ARG A 15 2.72 49.06 -18.12
CA ARG A 15 2.40 49.73 -16.86
C ARG A 15 1.05 49.26 -16.27
N ILE A 16 0.04 49.07 -17.12
CA ILE A 16 -1.26 48.50 -16.69
C ILE A 16 -1.05 47.07 -16.17
N GLY A 17 -0.26 46.22 -16.86
CA GLY A 17 0.07 44.87 -16.41
C GLY A 17 0.78 44.86 -15.06
N GLN A 18 1.75 45.77 -14.84
CA GLN A 18 2.45 45.91 -13.56
C GLN A 18 1.51 46.38 -12.45
N ILE A 19 0.62 47.31 -12.71
CA ILE A 19 -0.38 47.77 -11.71
C ILE A 19 -1.37 46.67 -11.37
N CYS A 20 -1.88 45.94 -12.37
CA CYS A 20 -2.75 44.80 -12.14
C CYS A 20 -2.05 43.71 -11.31
N PHE A 21 -0.78 43.38 -11.61
CA PHE A 21 0.01 42.43 -10.84
C PHE A 21 0.19 42.88 -9.39
N LEU A 22 0.52 44.15 -9.14
CA LEU A 22 0.65 44.67 -7.77
C LEU A 22 -0.67 44.68 -7.00
N ILE A 23 -1.79 44.96 -7.68
CA ILE A 23 -3.13 44.88 -7.07
C ILE A 23 -3.47 43.40 -6.72
N PHE A 24 -3.27 42.47 -7.65
CA PHE A 24 -3.49 41.03 -7.40
C PHE A 24 -2.57 40.50 -6.30
N PHE A 25 -1.30 40.91 -6.29
CA PHE A 25 -0.36 40.55 -5.23
C PHE A 25 -0.78 41.12 -3.88
N GLY A 26 -1.22 42.37 -3.83
CA GLY A 26 -1.75 43.02 -2.62
C GLY A 26 -3.01 42.33 -2.10
N ILE A 27 -3.95 42.02 -2.98
CA ILE A 27 -5.18 41.28 -2.62
C ILE A 27 -4.84 39.88 -2.12
N SER A 28 -3.93 39.18 -2.80
CA SER A 28 -3.46 37.85 -2.40
C SER A 28 -2.77 37.89 -1.03
N THR A 29 -1.91 38.87 -0.80
CA THR A 29 -1.22 39.06 0.49
C THR A 29 -2.21 39.38 1.60
N VAL A 30 -3.19 40.26 1.35
CA VAL A 30 -4.26 40.56 2.32
C VAL A 30 -5.14 39.33 2.58
N MET A 31 -5.45 38.53 1.55
CA MET A 31 -6.18 37.26 1.72
C MET A 31 -5.37 36.25 2.52
N VAL A 32 -4.06 36.13 2.27
CA VAL A 32 -3.17 35.23 3.04
C VAL A 32 -3.06 35.70 4.50
N ILE A 33 -2.83 37.00 4.74
CA ILE A 33 -2.79 37.58 6.10
C ILE A 33 -4.14 37.40 6.80
N ARG A 34 -5.25 37.67 6.11
CA ARG A 34 -6.59 37.50 6.66
C ARG A 34 -6.94 36.03 6.92
N ASN A 35 -6.48 35.13 6.07
CA ASN A 35 -6.63 33.68 6.27
C ASN A 35 -5.70 33.16 7.39
N SER A 36 -4.47 33.67 7.47
CA SER A 36 -3.52 33.36 8.55
C SER A 36 -4.00 33.94 9.90
N SER A 37 -4.53 35.18 9.90
CA SER A 37 -5.14 35.78 11.09
C SER A 37 -6.46 35.11 11.47
N ARG A 38 -7.23 34.60 10.49
CA ARG A 38 -8.43 33.78 10.74
C ARG A 38 -8.10 32.38 11.24
N SER A 39 -6.99 31.78 10.83
CA SER A 39 -6.55 30.49 11.35
C SER A 39 -5.99 30.56 12.77
N GLY A 40 -5.54 31.73 13.23
CA GLY A 40 -5.06 31.94 14.61
C GLY A 40 -6.06 32.57 15.57
N GLY A 41 -7.18 33.15 15.08
CA GLY A 41 -8.10 33.98 15.87
C GLY A 41 -9.54 33.51 15.96
N LEU A 42 -9.91 32.36 15.41
CA LEU A 42 -11.29 31.85 15.37
C LEU A 42 -11.68 30.94 16.53
N PHE A 43 -10.72 30.54 17.34
CA PHE A 43 -11.00 29.71 18.52
C PHE A 43 -10.66 30.47 19.79
N PRO A 44 -11.47 30.36 20.87
CA PRO A 44 -11.10 30.78 22.20
C PRO A 44 -9.73 30.26 22.60
N SER A 45 -8.99 30.97 23.41
CA SER A 45 -7.60 30.62 23.83
C SER A 45 -7.49 29.30 24.60
N ASP A 46 -8.63 28.73 25.01
CA ASP A 46 -8.76 27.47 25.74
C ASP A 46 -9.00 26.23 24.84
N VAL A 47 -9.14 26.43 23.51
CA VAL A 47 -9.38 25.33 22.57
C VAL A 47 -8.07 24.80 21.99
N LYS A 48 -7.72 23.57 22.31
CA LYS A 48 -6.60 22.85 21.68
C LYS A 48 -6.95 22.51 20.23
N ARG A 49 -6.08 22.84 19.30
CA ARG A 49 -6.26 22.53 17.89
C ARG A 49 -5.34 21.39 17.49
N LEU A 50 -5.92 20.36 16.84
CA LEU A 50 -5.20 19.24 16.21
C LEU A 50 -5.46 19.25 14.71
N THR A 51 -4.45 19.06 13.89
CA THR A 51 -4.56 18.94 12.44
C THR A 51 -4.33 17.50 11.99
N PHE A 52 -5.23 16.99 11.14
CA PHE A 52 -5.22 15.61 10.65
C PHE A 52 -5.26 15.62 9.12
N ALA A 53 -4.27 15.02 8.45
CA ALA A 53 -4.16 15.05 7.00
C ALA A 53 -3.96 13.67 6.38
N HIS A 54 -4.61 13.44 5.21
CA HIS A 54 -4.55 12.19 4.47
C HIS A 54 -4.80 12.40 2.97
N TRP A 55 -4.50 11.39 2.16
CA TRP A 55 -4.76 11.41 0.72
C TRP A 55 -6.00 10.61 0.28
N GLN A 56 -6.63 9.89 1.20
CA GLN A 56 -7.77 9.02 0.90
C GLN A 56 -9.00 9.84 0.55
N LEU A 57 -9.50 9.66 -0.68
CA LEU A 57 -10.70 10.31 -1.19
C LEU A 57 -11.79 9.30 -1.57
N GLU A 58 -11.53 8.02 -1.32
CA GLU A 58 -12.46 6.94 -1.57
C GLU A 58 -13.73 7.10 -0.74
N ASP A 59 -14.84 6.56 -1.26
CA ASP A 59 -16.15 6.68 -0.65
C ASP A 59 -16.17 6.16 0.79
N GLY A 60 -16.66 6.99 1.68
CA GLY A 60 -16.79 6.70 3.10
C GLY A 60 -15.61 7.08 3.97
N PHE A 61 -14.40 7.29 3.43
CA PHE A 61 -13.23 7.56 4.24
C PHE A 61 -13.31 8.93 4.96
N ARG A 62 -13.61 9.98 4.22
CA ARG A 62 -13.75 11.34 4.78
C ARG A 62 -14.88 11.43 5.77
N GLU A 63 -16.01 10.84 5.44
CA GLU A 63 -17.22 10.82 6.27
C GLU A 63 -16.98 10.00 7.55
N GLY A 64 -16.33 8.86 7.44
CA GLY A 64 -15.96 8.01 8.58
C GLY A 64 -15.08 8.75 9.57
N TYR A 65 -14.05 9.43 9.07
CA TYR A 65 -13.19 10.23 9.94
C TYR A 65 -13.88 11.50 10.45
N ALA A 66 -14.79 12.13 9.70
CA ALA A 66 -15.59 13.24 10.21
C ALA A 66 -16.46 12.81 11.40
N ASP A 67 -17.07 11.63 11.34
CA ASP A 67 -17.82 11.04 12.45
C ASP A 67 -16.89 10.68 13.63
N ALA A 68 -15.75 10.05 13.37
CA ALA A 68 -14.76 9.75 14.42
C ALA A 68 -14.26 11.01 15.13
N ILE A 69 -13.94 12.06 14.38
CA ILE A 69 -13.52 13.36 14.92
C ILE A 69 -14.59 13.94 15.84
N ARG A 70 -15.85 13.91 15.43
CA ARG A 70 -16.95 14.40 16.24
C ARG A 70 -17.11 13.61 17.54
N VAL A 71 -16.98 12.28 17.49
CA VAL A 71 -16.99 11.43 18.68
C VAL A 71 -15.82 11.77 19.60
N TYR A 72 -14.63 11.99 19.04
CA TYR A 72 -13.43 12.37 19.79
C TYR A 72 -13.58 13.74 20.46
N GLU A 73 -14.01 14.77 19.72
CA GLU A 73 -14.22 16.12 20.24
C GLU A 73 -15.24 16.11 21.41
N LYS A 74 -16.33 15.34 21.27
CA LYS A 74 -17.31 15.17 22.33
C LYS A 74 -16.73 14.47 23.57
N LEU A 75 -16.01 13.36 23.34
CA LEU A 75 -15.36 12.61 24.43
C LEU A 75 -14.38 13.49 25.22
N LYS A 76 -13.59 14.33 24.53
CA LYS A 76 -12.66 15.26 25.19
C LYS A 76 -13.39 16.38 25.92
N ALA A 77 -14.47 16.90 25.35
CA ALA A 77 -15.31 17.91 26.03
C ALA A 77 -15.93 17.34 27.31
N ASP A 78 -16.40 16.09 27.30
CA ASP A 78 -16.94 15.40 28.50
C ASP A 78 -15.85 15.21 29.57
N GLN A 79 -14.56 15.21 29.21
CA GLN A 79 -13.40 15.22 30.10
C GLN A 79 -12.93 16.63 30.50
N GLY A 80 -13.64 17.68 30.08
CA GLY A 80 -13.28 19.08 30.33
C GLY A 80 -12.14 19.61 29.44
N ILE A 81 -11.81 18.92 28.34
CA ILE A 81 -10.75 19.32 27.42
C ILE A 81 -11.39 19.75 26.09
N ASN A 82 -11.32 21.04 25.78
CA ASN A 82 -11.79 21.55 24.51
C ASN A 82 -10.80 21.26 23.39
N VAL A 83 -11.14 20.34 22.49
CA VAL A 83 -10.32 19.99 21.32
C VAL A 83 -11.10 20.27 20.05
N LYS A 84 -10.40 20.78 19.03
CA LYS A 84 -10.91 20.89 17.65
C LYS A 84 -9.96 20.22 16.69
N VAL A 85 -10.43 19.16 16.01
CA VAL A 85 -9.66 18.46 15.00
C VAL A 85 -10.04 18.96 13.60
N VAL A 86 -9.04 19.34 12.81
CA VAL A 86 -9.22 19.84 11.45
C VAL A 86 -8.70 18.80 10.45
N GLN A 87 -9.64 18.16 9.75
CA GLN A 87 -9.34 17.18 8.72
C GLN A 87 -9.02 17.86 7.39
N THR A 88 -7.92 17.45 6.75
CA THR A 88 -7.51 17.88 5.42
C THR A 88 -7.27 16.66 4.53
N ALA A 89 -8.00 16.58 3.42
CA ALA A 89 -7.81 15.53 2.41
C ALA A 89 -7.15 16.12 1.16
N VAL A 90 -6.04 15.53 0.71
CA VAL A 90 -5.27 15.99 -0.44
C VAL A 90 -5.29 14.89 -1.51
N PRO A 91 -5.59 15.19 -2.79
CA PRO A 91 -5.65 14.19 -3.84
C PRO A 91 -4.34 13.40 -3.97
N SER A 92 -4.44 12.08 -4.17
CA SER A 92 -3.31 11.14 -4.21
C SER A 92 -2.23 11.53 -5.22
N ARG A 93 -2.61 12.05 -6.40
CA ARG A 93 -1.65 12.48 -7.45
C ARG A 93 -0.70 13.58 -6.99
N GLY A 94 -1.15 14.46 -6.08
CA GLY A 94 -0.35 15.57 -5.55
C GLY A 94 0.20 15.34 -4.15
N TYR A 95 -0.24 14.27 -3.50
CA TYR A 95 0.01 14.08 -2.07
C TYR A 95 1.49 13.98 -1.72
N ALA A 96 2.26 13.18 -2.44
CA ALA A 96 3.68 12.99 -2.15
C ALA A 96 4.48 14.31 -2.24
N GLN A 97 4.19 15.13 -3.26
CA GLN A 97 4.82 16.45 -3.41
C GLN A 97 4.37 17.42 -2.31
N TRP A 98 3.08 17.45 -2.02
CA TRP A 98 2.51 18.27 -0.95
C TRP A 98 3.10 17.87 0.41
N PHE A 99 3.12 16.56 0.72
CA PHE A 99 3.67 15.99 1.94
C PHE A 99 5.13 16.43 2.17
N LEU A 100 5.97 16.28 1.15
CA LEU A 100 7.38 16.69 1.22
C LEU A 100 7.52 18.20 1.46
N THR A 101 6.68 19.01 0.80
CA THR A 101 6.67 20.47 0.98
C THR A 101 6.28 20.85 2.41
N GLN A 102 5.27 20.19 3.01
CA GLN A 102 4.88 20.43 4.38
C GLN A 102 5.97 20.06 5.38
N LEU A 103 6.65 18.91 5.18
CA LEU A 103 7.75 18.47 6.03
C LEU A 103 8.93 19.45 6.01
N ILE A 104 9.37 19.87 4.82
CA ILE A 104 10.49 20.81 4.65
C ILE A 104 10.11 22.21 5.18
N GLY A 105 8.88 22.63 4.94
CA GLY A 105 8.36 23.92 5.39
C GLY A 105 8.12 24.01 6.90
N GLY A 106 8.13 22.88 7.61
CA GLY A 106 7.87 22.82 9.06
C GLY A 106 6.40 23.06 9.45
N ASP A 107 5.48 23.06 8.49
CA ASP A 107 4.02 23.30 8.70
C ASP A 107 3.21 22.02 8.47
N CYS A 108 3.77 20.87 8.88
CA CYS A 108 3.13 19.58 8.74
C CYS A 108 1.94 19.43 9.70
N ALA A 109 0.91 18.68 9.28
CA ALA A 109 -0.20 18.34 10.17
C ALA A 109 0.28 17.50 11.37
N ASP A 110 -0.38 17.65 12.53
CA ASP A 110 -0.02 16.98 13.78
C ASP A 110 -0.15 15.45 13.70
N VAL A 111 -1.12 14.96 12.92
CA VAL A 111 -1.27 13.55 12.54
C VAL A 111 -1.43 13.48 11.02
N ILE A 112 -0.56 12.75 10.34
CA ILE A 112 -0.53 12.75 8.88
C ILE A 112 -0.30 11.35 8.32
N GLU A 113 -0.97 11.03 7.22
CA GLU A 113 -0.73 9.78 6.50
C GLU A 113 0.66 9.78 5.87
N LEU A 114 1.46 8.74 6.16
CA LEU A 114 2.86 8.66 5.77
C LEU A 114 3.04 8.44 4.28
N SER A 115 4.03 9.12 3.73
CA SER A 115 4.53 8.94 2.37
C SER A 115 6.05 9.05 2.35
N GLY A 116 6.68 8.64 1.25
CA GLY A 116 8.13 8.74 1.07
C GLY A 116 8.93 7.59 1.69
N SER A 117 10.25 7.76 1.70
CA SER A 117 11.19 6.73 2.12
C SER A 117 11.27 6.57 3.64
N GLN A 118 11.87 5.46 4.10
CA GLN A 118 12.09 5.20 5.52
C GLN A 118 13.05 6.23 6.15
N GLU A 119 14.03 6.71 5.40
CA GLU A 119 14.98 7.75 5.82
C GLU A 119 14.23 9.06 6.13
N LEU A 120 13.31 9.45 5.26
CA LEU A 120 12.47 10.62 5.46
C LEU A 120 11.61 10.46 6.72
N GLN A 121 11.02 9.27 6.92
CA GLN A 121 10.23 8.97 8.11
C GLN A 121 11.09 9.04 9.38
N ASN A 122 12.28 8.44 9.38
CA ASN A 122 13.20 8.52 10.53
C ASN A 122 13.63 9.97 10.83
N GLN A 123 13.82 10.79 9.80
CA GLN A 123 14.26 12.18 9.99
C GLN A 123 13.16 13.05 10.63
N TYR A 124 11.93 12.93 10.19
CA TYR A 124 10.86 13.88 10.50
C TYR A 124 9.82 13.37 11.50
N PHE A 125 9.66 12.05 11.66
CA PHE A 125 8.57 11.48 12.46
C PHE A 125 9.02 10.96 13.81
N LEU A 126 8.09 11.00 14.74
CA LEU A 126 8.27 10.51 16.10
C LEU A 126 8.42 8.97 16.09
N PRO A 127 9.42 8.43 16.80
CA PRO A 127 9.51 7.00 17.07
C PRO A 127 8.35 6.54 17.96
N LEU A 128 7.64 5.48 17.53
CA LEU A 128 6.41 5.06 18.20
C LEU A 128 6.54 3.81 19.09
N SER A 129 7.68 3.12 19.09
CA SER A 129 7.87 1.86 19.82
C SER A 129 7.45 1.93 21.28
N LYS A 130 7.78 3.00 21.98
CA LYS A 130 7.39 3.17 23.41
C LYS A 130 5.88 3.27 23.60
N TYR A 131 5.18 3.97 22.71
CA TYR A 131 3.72 4.13 22.81
C TYR A 131 2.99 2.85 22.39
N LEU A 132 3.57 2.08 21.46
CA LEU A 132 3.03 0.83 20.97
C LEU A 132 3.17 -0.33 21.98
N ALA A 133 4.08 -0.22 22.94
CA ALA A 133 4.21 -1.16 24.06
C ALA A 133 3.14 -0.95 25.14
N GLU A 134 2.49 0.22 25.18
CA GLU A 134 1.41 0.54 26.12
C GLU A 134 0.07 0.01 25.61
N GLU A 135 -0.89 -0.19 26.54
CA GLU A 135 -2.27 -0.44 26.17
C GLU A 135 -2.90 0.76 25.45
N ASN A 136 -3.83 0.48 24.54
CA ASN A 136 -4.70 1.52 23.99
C ASN A 136 -5.92 1.70 24.91
N PRO A 137 -6.05 2.84 25.63
CA PRO A 137 -7.12 3.05 26.61
C PRO A 137 -8.52 3.03 25.99
N TYR A 138 -8.63 3.28 24.70
CA TYR A 138 -9.89 3.26 23.94
C TYR A 138 -10.37 1.84 23.59
N ASN A 139 -9.60 0.82 23.92
CA ASN A 139 -9.99 -0.58 23.76
C ASN A 139 -10.64 -1.20 25.02
N ARG A 140 -10.81 -0.44 26.10
CA ARG A 140 -11.53 -0.91 27.29
C ARG A 140 -12.96 -1.33 26.95
N GLY A 141 -13.39 -2.47 27.50
CA GLY A 141 -14.70 -3.05 27.22
C GLY A 141 -14.83 -3.64 25.81
N THR A 142 -13.72 -3.89 25.11
CA THR A 142 -13.67 -4.55 23.81
C THR A 142 -12.86 -5.85 23.87
N PRO A 143 -12.92 -6.70 22.83
CA PRO A 143 -12.08 -7.92 22.78
C PRO A 143 -10.56 -7.67 22.82
N LEU A 144 -10.11 -6.42 22.69
CA LEU A 144 -8.71 -6.00 22.68
C LEU A 144 -8.23 -5.39 24.01
N GLU A 145 -9.08 -5.36 25.04
CA GLU A 145 -8.71 -4.87 26.37
C GLU A 145 -7.53 -5.64 26.95
N GLY A 146 -6.58 -4.94 27.60
CA GLY A 146 -5.41 -5.54 28.23
C GLY A 146 -4.28 -5.91 27.26
N MET A 147 -4.46 -5.66 25.96
CA MET A 147 -3.40 -5.91 24.98
C MET A 147 -2.56 -4.65 24.77
N ALA A 148 -1.24 -4.82 24.62
CA ALA A 148 -0.40 -3.72 24.13
C ALA A 148 -0.90 -3.23 22.77
N TRP A 149 -0.84 -1.95 22.51
CA TRP A 149 -1.40 -1.35 21.29
C TRP A 149 -0.89 -2.03 20.02
N ARG A 150 0.41 -2.36 19.95
CA ARG A 150 1.00 -3.12 18.85
C ARG A 150 0.31 -4.47 18.65
N ASP A 151 0.07 -5.19 19.73
CA ASP A 151 -0.44 -6.56 19.69
C ASP A 151 -1.93 -6.64 19.34
N THR A 152 -2.62 -5.49 19.26
CA THR A 152 -4.02 -5.41 18.79
C THR A 152 -4.17 -5.58 17.28
N PHE A 153 -3.09 -5.42 16.52
CA PHE A 153 -3.09 -5.53 15.05
C PHE A 153 -2.95 -6.98 14.59
N ALA A 154 -3.58 -7.32 13.47
CA ALA A 154 -3.63 -8.69 12.93
C ALA A 154 -2.25 -9.27 12.60
N ASP A 155 -1.28 -8.41 12.25
CA ASP A 155 0.11 -8.76 11.93
C ASP A 155 1.10 -8.34 13.03
N ASP A 156 0.62 -7.98 14.23
CA ASP A 156 1.44 -7.43 15.31
C ASP A 156 2.30 -6.23 14.88
N MET A 157 1.77 -5.45 13.95
CA MET A 157 2.42 -4.29 13.32
C MET A 157 3.67 -4.64 12.47
N ALA A 158 3.89 -5.90 12.11
CA ALA A 158 5.05 -6.32 11.31
C ALA A 158 5.15 -5.54 9.98
N GLY A 159 4.02 -5.30 9.31
CA GLY A 159 3.97 -4.53 8.06
C GLY A 159 4.26 -3.03 8.21
N ALA A 160 4.24 -2.49 9.44
CA ALA A 160 4.54 -1.10 9.74
C ALA A 160 5.95 -0.89 10.30
N LEU A 161 6.63 -1.96 10.69
CA LEU A 161 8.01 -1.90 11.18
C LEU A 161 8.94 -1.44 10.05
N SER A 162 9.76 -0.43 10.32
CA SER A 162 10.89 -0.10 9.47
C SER A 162 12.06 -1.06 9.79
N PRO A 163 12.37 -2.02 8.92
CA PRO A 163 13.48 -2.94 9.18
C PRO A 163 14.84 -2.22 9.18
N THR A 164 14.94 -1.11 8.46
CA THR A 164 16.16 -0.29 8.43
C THR A 164 16.48 0.33 9.79
N TYR A 165 15.46 0.85 10.48
CA TYR A 165 15.66 1.59 11.73
C TYR A 165 15.17 0.82 12.96
N SER A 166 14.64 -0.40 12.77
CA SER A 166 14.02 -1.21 13.83
C SER A 166 13.01 -0.40 14.66
N GLU A 167 12.19 0.40 13.94
CA GLU A 167 11.30 1.37 14.55
C GLU A 167 9.99 1.51 13.79
N TYR A 168 8.96 1.95 14.47
CA TYR A 168 7.66 2.30 13.91
C TYR A 168 7.54 3.82 13.81
N PHE A 169 7.20 4.32 12.62
CA PHE A 169 6.96 5.75 12.38
C PHE A 169 5.50 6.07 12.14
N GLY A 170 4.66 5.05 12.06
CA GLY A 170 3.23 5.21 11.87
C GLY A 170 2.43 3.99 12.26
N VAL A 171 1.13 4.21 12.49
CA VAL A 171 0.15 3.19 12.85
C VAL A 171 -0.86 3.05 11.73
N SER A 172 -1.19 1.83 11.40
CA SER A 172 -2.07 1.52 10.26
C SER A 172 -3.54 1.58 10.63
N THR A 173 -4.37 2.01 9.70
CA THR A 173 -5.82 2.14 9.92
C THR A 173 -6.65 1.21 9.06
N LEU A 174 -6.08 0.65 8.00
CA LEU A 174 -6.79 -0.25 7.07
C LEU A 174 -5.98 -1.51 6.77
N MET A 175 -6.68 -2.54 6.32
CA MET A 175 -6.10 -3.76 5.77
C MET A 175 -6.76 -4.04 4.41
N CYS A 176 -5.94 -4.36 3.41
CA CYS A 176 -6.42 -4.74 2.08
C CYS A 176 -5.64 -5.93 1.53
N THR A 177 -6.20 -6.56 0.53
CA THR A 177 -5.55 -7.61 -0.25
C THR A 177 -5.99 -7.53 -1.70
N THR A 178 -5.37 -8.31 -2.59
CA THR A 178 -5.79 -8.40 -3.99
C THR A 178 -6.80 -9.52 -4.16
N ARG A 179 -7.88 -9.24 -4.89
CA ARG A 179 -8.93 -10.21 -5.24
C ARG A 179 -9.28 -10.12 -6.73
N MET A 180 -9.93 -11.14 -7.20
CA MET A 180 -10.51 -11.18 -8.53
C MET A 180 -12.01 -10.94 -8.45
N TYR A 181 -12.47 -9.86 -9.05
CA TYR A 181 -13.88 -9.53 -9.22
C TYR A 181 -14.40 -10.22 -10.47
N VAL A 182 -15.51 -10.94 -10.35
CA VAL A 182 -16.08 -11.74 -11.44
C VAL A 182 -17.45 -11.20 -11.84
N ASN A 183 -17.61 -10.90 -13.13
CA ASN A 183 -18.92 -10.71 -13.72
C ASN A 183 -19.59 -12.07 -13.87
N VAL A 184 -20.39 -12.45 -12.86
CA VAL A 184 -20.99 -13.80 -12.76
C VAL A 184 -21.94 -14.09 -13.90
N ASP A 185 -22.68 -13.09 -14.36
CA ASP A 185 -23.67 -13.26 -15.43
C ASP A 185 -22.99 -13.51 -16.78
N LEU A 186 -21.95 -12.73 -17.10
CA LEU A 186 -21.13 -12.96 -18.28
C LEU A 186 -20.42 -14.31 -18.21
N TYR A 187 -19.82 -14.63 -17.05
CA TYR A 187 -19.13 -15.89 -16.83
C TYR A 187 -20.04 -17.09 -17.10
N ARG A 188 -21.21 -17.12 -16.47
CA ARG A 188 -22.19 -18.20 -16.64
C ARG A 188 -22.67 -18.34 -18.09
N THR A 189 -22.95 -17.21 -18.73
CA THR A 189 -23.43 -17.19 -20.13
C THR A 189 -22.35 -17.71 -21.08
N ALA A 190 -21.09 -17.33 -20.87
CA ALA A 190 -20.02 -17.70 -21.77
C ALA A 190 -19.52 -19.13 -21.55
N THR A 191 -19.42 -19.57 -20.28
CA THR A 191 -18.82 -20.86 -19.91
C THR A 191 -19.85 -21.99 -19.75
N GLY A 192 -21.10 -21.66 -19.49
CA GLY A 192 -22.15 -22.63 -19.13
C GLY A 192 -21.99 -23.17 -17.68
N SER A 193 -21.07 -22.64 -16.87
CA SER A 193 -20.80 -23.10 -15.52
C SER A 193 -21.25 -22.08 -14.48
N SER A 194 -21.76 -22.55 -13.35
CA SER A 194 -22.01 -21.75 -12.15
C SER A 194 -20.83 -21.79 -11.15
N LYS A 195 -19.91 -22.76 -11.29
CA LYS A 195 -18.72 -22.87 -10.46
C LYS A 195 -17.66 -21.93 -11.01
N LEU A 196 -17.17 -21.00 -10.19
CA LEU A 196 -16.09 -20.07 -10.53
C LEU A 196 -14.73 -20.80 -10.51
N PRO A 197 -13.71 -20.30 -11.23
CA PRO A 197 -12.43 -20.97 -11.34
C PRO A 197 -11.65 -20.90 -10.03
N GLU A 198 -11.17 -22.03 -9.56
CA GLU A 198 -10.32 -22.18 -8.38
C GLU A 198 -8.86 -22.44 -8.74
N THR A 199 -8.63 -22.92 -9.98
CA THR A 199 -7.30 -23.26 -10.48
C THR A 199 -6.96 -22.46 -11.73
N LEU A 200 -5.65 -22.30 -11.99
CA LEU A 200 -5.16 -21.64 -13.19
C LEU A 200 -5.68 -22.30 -14.47
N GLY A 201 -5.77 -23.64 -14.49
CA GLY A 201 -6.32 -24.36 -15.64
C GLY A 201 -7.78 -24.01 -15.92
N GLU A 202 -8.62 -24.00 -14.88
CA GLU A 202 -10.03 -23.61 -14.97
C GLU A 202 -10.19 -22.14 -15.39
N TRP A 203 -9.29 -21.26 -14.89
CA TRP A 203 -9.32 -19.85 -15.25
C TRP A 203 -8.96 -19.61 -16.71
N LEU A 204 -7.89 -20.25 -17.22
CA LEU A 204 -7.49 -20.19 -18.63
C LEU A 204 -8.61 -20.72 -19.57
N ASP A 205 -9.20 -21.88 -19.23
CA ASP A 205 -10.33 -22.44 -19.98
C ASP A 205 -11.52 -21.48 -20.02
N SER A 206 -11.82 -20.84 -18.89
CA SER A 206 -12.87 -19.83 -18.81
C SER A 206 -12.58 -18.61 -19.69
N CYS A 207 -11.33 -18.14 -19.72
CA CYS A 207 -10.92 -17.02 -20.56
C CYS A 207 -11.09 -17.33 -22.05
N GLU A 208 -10.71 -18.55 -22.51
CA GLU A 208 -10.94 -18.98 -23.88
C GLU A 208 -12.44 -19.02 -24.24
N LYS A 209 -13.27 -19.58 -23.37
CA LYS A 209 -14.72 -19.65 -23.57
C LYS A 209 -15.35 -18.25 -23.64
N ILE A 210 -14.90 -17.31 -22.79
CA ILE A 210 -15.38 -15.93 -22.80
C ILE A 210 -15.00 -15.22 -24.10
N ARG A 211 -13.79 -15.42 -24.59
CA ARG A 211 -13.34 -14.87 -25.87
C ARG A 211 -14.17 -15.43 -27.03
N ALA A 212 -14.28 -16.76 -27.09
CA ALA A 212 -15.09 -17.43 -28.13
C ALA A 212 -16.57 -17.01 -28.10
N TYR A 213 -17.11 -16.76 -26.91
CA TYR A 213 -18.46 -16.22 -26.77
C TYR A 213 -18.56 -14.79 -27.36
N GLY A 214 -17.57 -13.92 -27.03
CA GLY A 214 -17.51 -12.57 -27.59
C GLY A 214 -17.45 -12.55 -29.11
N ASP A 215 -16.59 -13.40 -29.70
CA ASP A 215 -16.48 -13.55 -31.16
C ASP A 215 -17.80 -14.01 -31.78
N ARG A 216 -18.49 -14.97 -31.15
CA ARG A 216 -19.78 -15.49 -31.63
C ARG A 216 -20.90 -14.44 -31.64
N ILE A 217 -20.90 -13.53 -30.66
CA ILE A 217 -21.94 -12.48 -30.56
C ILE A 217 -21.52 -11.16 -31.19
N GLY A 218 -20.34 -11.11 -31.81
CA GLY A 218 -19.77 -9.90 -32.44
C GLY A 218 -19.48 -8.76 -31.46
N LYS A 219 -19.19 -9.07 -30.18
CA LYS A 219 -18.82 -8.08 -29.16
C LYS A 219 -17.39 -8.33 -28.65
N PRO A 220 -16.53 -7.30 -28.60
CA PRO A 220 -15.17 -7.44 -28.07
C PRO A 220 -15.22 -7.58 -26.54
N LEU A 221 -15.34 -8.82 -26.04
CA LEU A 221 -15.26 -9.11 -24.62
C LEU A 221 -13.80 -9.27 -24.20
N ILE A 222 -13.48 -8.75 -23.02
CA ILE A 222 -12.16 -8.80 -22.42
C ILE A 222 -12.21 -9.82 -21.28
N PRO A 223 -11.55 -10.99 -21.40
CA PRO A 223 -11.56 -11.96 -20.32
C PRO A 223 -10.99 -11.38 -19.02
N ILE A 224 -9.83 -10.70 -19.05
CA ILE A 224 -9.16 -10.18 -17.86
C ILE A 224 -8.89 -8.69 -18.02
N GLY A 225 -9.49 -7.89 -17.14
CA GLY A 225 -9.22 -6.47 -17.00
C GLY A 225 -8.04 -6.24 -16.05
N VAL A 226 -7.04 -5.54 -16.55
CA VAL A 226 -5.87 -5.12 -15.77
C VAL A 226 -5.61 -3.65 -16.03
N ARG A 227 -5.11 -2.95 -15.02
CA ARG A 227 -4.50 -1.64 -15.25
C ARG A 227 -3.09 -1.83 -15.77
N GLY A 228 -2.76 -1.17 -16.87
CA GLY A 228 -1.40 -1.11 -17.39
C GLY A 228 -0.52 -0.23 -16.54
N PHE A 229 0.75 -0.30 -16.84
CA PHE A 229 1.83 0.54 -16.38
C PHE A 229 2.17 0.50 -14.87
N THR A 230 3.40 0.09 -14.58
CA THR A 230 4.18 0.19 -13.34
C THR A 230 3.50 -0.18 -12.03
N LYS A 231 3.99 -1.24 -11.35
CA LYS A 231 3.55 -1.71 -10.01
C LYS A 231 2.04 -1.97 -9.89
N GLY A 232 1.41 -2.27 -11.03
CA GLY A 232 -0.02 -2.52 -11.10
C GLY A 232 -0.35 -4.01 -11.01
N THR A 233 -1.50 -4.36 -11.56
CA THR A 233 -2.08 -5.72 -11.54
C THR A 233 -1.13 -6.78 -12.12
N ILE A 234 -0.27 -6.44 -13.11
CA ILE A 234 0.65 -7.40 -13.75
C ILE A 234 1.70 -7.89 -12.77
N SER A 235 2.32 -6.98 -11.98
CA SER A 235 3.26 -7.39 -10.94
C SER A 235 2.57 -8.24 -9.87
N GLN A 236 1.36 -7.89 -9.47
CA GLN A 236 0.59 -8.67 -8.50
C GLN A 236 0.27 -10.08 -8.99
N ILE A 237 -0.09 -10.24 -10.27
CA ILE A 237 -0.29 -11.57 -10.89
C ILE A 237 1.03 -12.36 -10.88
N CYS A 238 2.13 -11.72 -11.25
CA CYS A 238 3.44 -12.34 -11.27
C CYS A 238 3.89 -12.76 -9.87
N ASP A 239 3.71 -11.88 -8.88
CA ASP A 239 4.01 -12.16 -7.48
C ASP A 239 3.13 -13.29 -6.91
N HIS A 240 1.86 -13.36 -7.32
CA HIS A 240 0.99 -14.48 -6.95
C HIS A 240 1.55 -15.82 -7.42
N PHE A 241 1.93 -15.94 -8.69
CA PHE A 241 2.55 -17.17 -9.18
C PHE A 241 3.91 -17.44 -8.56
N ASN A 242 4.68 -16.38 -8.31
CA ASN A 242 5.96 -16.50 -7.63
C ASN A 242 5.79 -17.09 -6.21
N ASN A 243 4.80 -16.62 -5.46
CA ASN A 243 4.51 -17.16 -4.15
C ASN A 243 4.02 -18.61 -4.22
N LEU A 244 3.13 -18.94 -5.16
CA LEU A 244 2.64 -20.31 -5.36
C LEU A 244 3.74 -21.31 -5.76
N ILE A 245 4.80 -20.85 -6.43
CA ILE A 245 5.86 -21.71 -6.96
C ILE A 245 7.08 -21.72 -6.05
N ASN A 246 7.45 -20.58 -5.46
CA ASN A 246 8.77 -20.37 -4.87
C ASN A 246 8.76 -20.07 -3.36
N ALA A 247 7.60 -20.05 -2.70
CA ALA A 247 7.53 -19.62 -1.28
C ALA A 247 8.40 -20.46 -0.33
N ASP A 248 8.61 -21.73 -0.62
CA ASP A 248 9.47 -22.63 0.16
C ASP A 248 10.97 -22.27 0.09
N TYR A 249 11.40 -21.44 -0.89
CA TYR A 249 12.78 -20.94 -0.90
C TYR A 249 13.11 -20.13 0.37
N ASN A 250 12.15 -19.47 0.98
CA ASN A 250 12.36 -18.80 2.27
C ASN A 250 12.78 -19.77 3.38
N ASP A 251 12.32 -21.02 3.32
CA ASP A 251 12.52 -21.99 4.40
C ASP A 251 13.95 -22.57 4.39
N PHE A 252 14.63 -22.61 3.24
CA PHE A 252 15.91 -23.30 3.13
C PHE A 252 17.02 -22.55 2.36
N LEU A 253 16.71 -21.46 1.71
CA LEU A 253 17.72 -20.66 1.00
C LEU A 253 18.08 -19.37 1.74
N SER A 254 17.21 -18.86 2.60
CA SER A 254 17.47 -17.60 3.30
C SER A 254 18.65 -17.74 4.25
N ASP A 255 19.62 -16.85 4.11
CA ASP A 255 20.70 -16.67 5.06
C ASP A 255 20.31 -15.64 6.15
N TYR A 256 19.10 -15.06 6.05
CA TYR A 256 18.55 -14.05 6.96
C TYR A 256 17.32 -14.55 7.69
N GLU A 257 17.11 -14.07 8.89
CA GLU A 257 15.99 -14.46 9.75
C GLU A 257 14.62 -14.09 9.18
N TYR A 258 14.56 -13.07 8.32
CA TYR A 258 13.32 -12.50 7.76
C TYR A 258 13.03 -12.89 6.29
N GLY A 259 13.69 -13.90 5.76
CA GLY A 259 13.47 -14.40 4.41
C GLY A 259 14.58 -14.03 3.42
N ILE A 260 14.47 -14.59 2.21
CA ILE A 260 15.49 -14.41 1.17
C ILE A 260 15.38 -13.04 0.51
N GLY A 261 16.49 -12.32 0.43
CA GLY A 261 16.55 -11.04 -0.29
C GLY A 261 16.75 -11.22 -1.81
N ASN A 262 16.39 -10.17 -2.58
CA ASN A 262 16.56 -10.16 -4.05
C ASN A 262 18.01 -10.41 -4.46
N THR A 263 18.92 -9.69 -3.83
CA THR A 263 20.35 -9.77 -4.11
C THR A 263 20.92 -11.13 -3.72
N GLU A 264 20.47 -11.70 -2.60
CA GLU A 264 20.86 -13.01 -2.14
C GLU A 264 20.45 -14.10 -3.15
N LEU A 265 19.20 -14.06 -3.64
CA LEU A 265 18.72 -15.05 -4.60
C LEU A 265 19.48 -14.98 -5.93
N VAL A 266 19.69 -13.77 -6.48
CA VAL A 266 20.47 -13.61 -7.73
C VAL A 266 21.94 -14.01 -7.53
N ARG A 267 22.53 -13.74 -6.36
CA ARG A 267 23.87 -14.21 -6.01
C ARG A 267 23.96 -15.74 -6.00
N LYS A 268 22.98 -16.42 -5.41
CA LYS A 268 22.93 -17.89 -5.41
C LYS A 268 22.88 -18.44 -6.83
N PHE A 269 22.12 -17.81 -7.75
CA PHE A 269 22.17 -18.14 -9.17
C PHE A 269 23.55 -17.93 -9.78
N ALA A 270 24.16 -16.77 -9.55
CA ALA A 270 25.47 -16.42 -10.09
C ALA A 270 26.57 -17.38 -9.63
N ASN A 271 26.49 -17.84 -8.38
CA ASN A 271 27.44 -18.79 -7.79
C ASN A 271 27.15 -20.26 -8.15
N GLY A 272 26.07 -20.54 -8.87
CA GLY A 272 25.69 -21.89 -9.27
C GLY A 272 25.21 -22.77 -8.13
N ASP A 273 24.53 -22.19 -7.14
CA ASP A 273 23.89 -22.95 -6.06
C ASP A 273 22.87 -23.93 -6.64
N LYS A 274 23.14 -25.22 -6.51
CA LYS A 274 22.32 -26.29 -7.09
C LYS A 274 20.92 -26.41 -6.49
N ARG A 275 20.67 -25.77 -5.35
CA ARG A 275 19.33 -25.73 -4.72
C ARG A 275 18.39 -24.79 -5.46
N VAL A 276 18.92 -23.87 -6.28
CA VAL A 276 18.15 -22.89 -7.03
C VAL A 276 17.90 -23.39 -8.45
N ASP A 277 16.65 -23.71 -8.76
CA ASP A 277 16.21 -24.08 -10.12
C ASP A 277 15.81 -22.81 -10.89
N LEU A 278 16.62 -22.42 -11.87
CA LEU A 278 16.35 -21.23 -12.68
C LEU A 278 15.03 -21.33 -13.44
N ASN A 279 14.67 -22.50 -13.98
CA ASN A 279 13.41 -22.67 -14.70
C ASN A 279 12.21 -22.47 -13.76
N ARG A 280 12.31 -23.01 -12.54
CA ARG A 280 11.30 -22.79 -11.51
C ARG A 280 11.16 -21.30 -11.17
N PHE A 281 12.28 -20.61 -11.05
CA PHE A 281 12.29 -19.19 -10.71
C PHE A 281 11.71 -18.29 -11.82
N LEU A 282 11.89 -18.67 -13.08
CA LEU A 282 11.37 -17.94 -14.24
C LEU A 282 9.89 -18.25 -14.56
N ALA A 283 9.37 -19.38 -14.08
CA ALA A 283 8.02 -19.83 -14.37
C ALA A 283 6.92 -18.80 -14.05
N PRO A 284 6.99 -17.99 -12.97
CA PRO A 284 6.00 -16.93 -12.72
C PRO A 284 5.89 -15.91 -13.85
N ALA A 285 7.00 -15.49 -14.44
CA ALA A 285 7.00 -14.60 -15.60
C ALA A 285 6.33 -15.26 -16.81
N GLY A 286 6.69 -16.51 -17.11
CA GLY A 286 6.08 -17.29 -18.20
C GLY A 286 4.57 -17.48 -18.02
N LEU A 287 4.11 -17.78 -16.80
CA LEU A 287 2.67 -17.89 -16.49
C LEU A 287 1.95 -16.55 -16.64
N THR A 288 2.59 -15.45 -16.23
CA THR A 288 2.04 -14.11 -16.39
C THR A 288 1.88 -13.75 -17.87
N VAL A 289 2.88 -14.05 -18.69
CA VAL A 289 2.80 -13.88 -20.16
C VAL A 289 1.66 -14.71 -20.74
N LYS A 290 1.54 -15.97 -20.33
CA LYS A 290 0.47 -16.87 -20.79
C LYS A 290 -0.93 -16.35 -20.48
N ILE A 291 -1.14 -15.77 -19.29
CA ILE A 291 -2.40 -15.14 -18.93
C ILE A 291 -2.59 -13.80 -19.67
N GLY A 292 -1.52 -13.08 -19.89
CA GLY A 292 -1.53 -11.77 -20.54
C GLY A 292 -2.15 -11.77 -21.93
N LYS A 293 -2.17 -12.92 -22.63
CA LYS A 293 -2.88 -13.03 -23.92
C LYS A 293 -4.39 -12.73 -23.83
N TYR A 294 -4.98 -12.76 -22.59
CA TYR A 294 -6.39 -12.47 -22.34
C TYR A 294 -6.66 -11.05 -21.87
N PHE A 295 -5.62 -10.21 -21.75
CA PHE A 295 -5.77 -8.80 -21.42
C PHE A 295 -6.37 -8.01 -22.59
N ALA A 296 -6.87 -6.82 -22.30
CA ALA A 296 -7.34 -5.90 -23.33
C ALA A 296 -6.20 -5.53 -24.30
N LYS A 297 -6.51 -5.43 -25.59
CA LYS A 297 -5.55 -4.85 -26.54
C LYS A 297 -5.20 -3.41 -26.11
N GLY A 298 -3.92 -3.08 -26.09
CA GLY A 298 -3.44 -1.77 -25.62
C GLY A 298 -3.52 -1.57 -24.09
N PHE A 299 -3.62 -2.64 -23.31
CA PHE A 299 -3.70 -2.60 -21.85
C PHE A 299 -2.62 -1.72 -21.17
N PRO A 300 -1.40 -1.53 -21.70
CA PRO A 300 -0.43 -0.66 -21.04
C PRO A 300 -0.90 0.80 -20.89
N SER A 301 -1.82 1.24 -21.78
CA SER A 301 -2.38 2.59 -21.75
C SER A 301 -3.69 2.72 -20.97
N ILE A 302 -4.22 1.60 -20.44
CA ILE A 302 -5.49 1.58 -19.71
C ILE A 302 -5.20 1.85 -18.23
N ASP A 303 -5.76 2.93 -17.69
CA ASP A 303 -5.64 3.26 -16.27
C ASP A 303 -6.69 2.53 -15.40
N LEU A 304 -6.60 2.72 -14.08
CA LEU A 304 -7.50 2.07 -13.14
C LEU A 304 -8.97 2.46 -13.38
N GLU A 305 -9.27 3.73 -13.58
CA GLU A 305 -10.64 4.21 -13.72
C GLU A 305 -11.27 3.70 -15.04
N GLN A 306 -10.48 3.64 -16.11
CA GLN A 306 -10.88 3.02 -17.37
C GLN A 306 -11.17 1.52 -17.19
N THR A 307 -10.32 0.79 -16.45
CA THR A 307 -10.55 -0.65 -16.18
C THR A 307 -11.81 -0.86 -15.36
N LYS A 308 -12.04 -0.06 -14.31
CA LYS A 308 -13.29 -0.07 -13.52
C LYS A 308 -14.52 0.18 -14.39
N PHE A 309 -14.44 1.16 -15.27
CA PHE A 309 -15.53 1.47 -16.21
C PHE A 309 -15.81 0.30 -17.16
N LEU A 310 -14.78 -0.30 -17.75
CA LEU A 310 -14.90 -1.47 -18.63
C LEU A 310 -15.53 -2.67 -17.89
N PHE A 311 -15.15 -2.88 -16.63
CA PHE A 311 -15.77 -3.93 -15.82
C PHE A 311 -17.24 -3.61 -15.52
N SER A 312 -17.54 -2.44 -14.97
CA SER A 312 -18.90 -2.06 -14.60
C SER A 312 -19.85 -1.96 -15.80
N SER A 313 -19.33 -1.72 -17.01
CA SER A 313 -20.09 -1.76 -18.26
C SER A 313 -20.41 -3.19 -18.75
N GLY A 314 -19.84 -4.22 -18.11
CA GLY A 314 -20.03 -5.62 -18.48
C GLY A 314 -19.13 -6.11 -19.63
N THR A 315 -18.14 -5.34 -20.05
CA THR A 315 -17.21 -5.70 -21.13
C THR A 315 -16.12 -6.65 -20.64
N VAL A 316 -15.72 -6.55 -19.36
CA VAL A 316 -14.70 -7.35 -18.70
C VAL A 316 -15.34 -8.45 -17.85
N ALA A 317 -14.80 -9.68 -17.93
CA ALA A 317 -15.31 -10.81 -17.15
C ALA A 317 -14.61 -10.93 -15.77
N PHE A 318 -13.29 -10.81 -15.74
CA PHE A 318 -12.49 -10.86 -14.53
C PHE A 318 -11.71 -9.55 -14.37
N PHE A 319 -11.85 -8.87 -13.23
CA PHE A 319 -11.09 -7.68 -12.89
C PHE A 319 -10.25 -7.95 -11.63
N ILE A 320 -8.96 -7.68 -11.67
CA ILE A 320 -8.05 -7.94 -10.57
C ILE A 320 -7.62 -6.62 -9.97
N ASP A 321 -7.94 -6.42 -8.68
CA ASP A 321 -7.53 -5.21 -7.95
C ASP A 321 -7.65 -5.40 -6.43
N GLY A 322 -7.28 -4.36 -5.66
CA GLY A 322 -7.37 -4.35 -4.21
C GLY A 322 -8.81 -4.35 -3.68
N THR A 323 -8.99 -4.96 -2.51
CA THR A 323 -10.31 -5.11 -1.86
C THR A 323 -10.96 -3.79 -1.45
N TYR A 324 -10.22 -2.68 -1.44
CA TYR A 324 -10.78 -1.34 -1.26
C TYR A 324 -11.77 -0.93 -2.35
N ASN A 325 -11.76 -1.59 -3.51
CA ASN A 325 -12.73 -1.37 -4.58
C ASN A 325 -13.96 -2.30 -4.53
N ALA A 326 -13.99 -3.30 -3.66
CA ALA A 326 -14.99 -4.36 -3.69
C ALA A 326 -16.43 -3.82 -3.64
N PHE A 327 -16.69 -2.92 -2.72
CA PHE A 327 -18.03 -2.36 -2.52
C PHE A 327 -18.47 -1.51 -3.71
N SER A 328 -17.57 -0.66 -4.24
CA SER A 328 -17.88 0.17 -5.40
C SER A 328 -18.11 -0.67 -6.66
N MET A 329 -17.37 -1.76 -6.84
CA MET A 329 -17.56 -2.67 -7.98
C MET A 329 -18.89 -3.40 -7.91
N VAL A 330 -19.28 -3.90 -6.73
CA VAL A 330 -20.58 -4.54 -6.53
C VAL A 330 -21.73 -3.56 -6.76
N ASN A 331 -21.67 -2.36 -6.20
CA ASN A 331 -22.75 -1.39 -6.27
C ASN A 331 -22.90 -0.70 -7.63
N ASN A 332 -21.81 -0.47 -8.34
CA ASN A 332 -21.83 0.24 -9.63
C ASN A 332 -22.05 -0.68 -10.83
N SER A 333 -22.05 -2.00 -10.64
CA SER A 333 -22.31 -2.97 -11.70
C SER A 333 -23.79 -3.30 -11.80
N LYS A 334 -24.30 -3.42 -13.04
CA LYS A 334 -25.71 -3.80 -13.32
C LYS A 334 -25.91 -5.32 -13.42
N PHE A 335 -24.89 -6.09 -13.08
CA PHE A 335 -24.86 -7.56 -13.11
C PHE A 335 -24.35 -8.06 -11.76
N LYS A 336 -24.54 -9.35 -11.52
CA LYS A 336 -24.04 -9.97 -10.29
C LYS A 336 -22.50 -10.03 -10.28
N VAL A 337 -21.89 -9.39 -9.29
CA VAL A 337 -20.44 -9.46 -9.04
C VAL A 337 -20.18 -10.46 -7.91
N ASP A 338 -19.19 -11.31 -8.08
CA ASP A 338 -18.59 -12.09 -7.00
C ASP A 338 -17.12 -11.72 -6.83
N VAL A 339 -16.58 -11.95 -5.63
CA VAL A 339 -15.21 -11.66 -5.26
C VAL A 339 -14.55 -12.94 -4.80
N ILE A 340 -13.48 -13.35 -5.48
CA ILE A 340 -12.75 -14.59 -5.21
C ILE A 340 -11.25 -14.34 -5.11
N PRO A 341 -10.50 -15.21 -4.42
CA PRO A 341 -9.04 -15.20 -4.47
C PRO A 341 -8.51 -15.41 -5.88
N LEU A 342 -7.27 -15.01 -6.13
CA LEU A 342 -6.57 -15.42 -7.34
C LEU A 342 -6.41 -16.96 -7.34
N PRO A 343 -6.60 -17.63 -8.51
CA PRO A 343 -6.62 -19.09 -8.59
C PRO A 343 -5.30 -19.74 -8.21
N ALA A 344 -5.36 -20.92 -7.57
CA ALA A 344 -4.22 -21.78 -7.33
C ALA A 344 -3.67 -22.38 -8.65
N LEU A 345 -2.47 -22.95 -8.63
CA LEU A 345 -1.89 -23.58 -9.82
C LEU A 345 -2.72 -24.79 -10.31
N GLY A 346 -3.19 -25.64 -9.39
CA GLY A 346 -3.97 -26.83 -9.70
C GLY A 346 -3.15 -28.01 -10.23
N ARG A 347 -3.84 -29.10 -10.58
CA ARG A 347 -3.21 -30.34 -11.11
C ARG A 347 -2.60 -30.07 -12.48
N GLY A 348 -1.46 -30.72 -12.74
CA GLY A 348 -0.76 -30.63 -14.02
C GLY A 348 0.36 -29.59 -14.08
N PHE A 349 0.52 -28.75 -13.09
CA PHE A 349 1.68 -27.86 -12.97
C PHE A 349 2.80 -28.52 -12.17
N LYS A 350 4.03 -28.43 -12.69
CA LYS A 350 5.21 -29.11 -12.15
C LYS A 350 5.49 -28.77 -10.68
N TRP A 351 5.22 -27.53 -10.27
CA TRP A 351 5.57 -27.01 -8.94
C TRP A 351 4.36 -26.72 -8.04
N LYS A 352 3.20 -27.32 -8.33
CA LYS A 352 1.92 -27.06 -7.63
C LYS A 352 1.91 -27.30 -6.12
N ASP A 353 2.84 -28.15 -5.63
CA ASP A 353 2.89 -28.56 -4.21
C ASP A 353 4.04 -27.88 -3.45
N LEU A 354 4.80 -26.98 -4.08
CA LEU A 354 6.00 -26.37 -3.48
C LEU A 354 5.72 -24.98 -2.88
N GLY A 355 4.67 -24.32 -3.32
CA GLY A 355 4.30 -23.00 -2.81
C GLY A 355 3.19 -23.05 -1.78
N ARG A 356 2.94 -21.91 -1.18
CA ARG A 356 1.83 -21.67 -0.25
C ARG A 356 0.87 -20.70 -0.89
N MET A 357 -0.44 -20.88 -0.63
CA MET A 357 -1.39 -19.80 -0.90
C MET A 357 -1.03 -18.63 0.00
N THR A 358 -0.54 -17.56 -0.60
CA THR A 358 -0.18 -16.33 0.08
C THR A 358 -1.02 -15.20 -0.47
N GLU A 359 -1.23 -14.19 0.32
CA GLU A 359 -1.87 -12.98 -0.13
C GLU A 359 -0.91 -12.12 -0.95
N VAL A 360 -1.42 -11.49 -2.00
CA VAL A 360 -0.65 -10.59 -2.86
C VAL A 360 -1.19 -9.19 -2.74
N GLY A 361 -0.30 -8.20 -2.70
CA GLY A 361 -0.70 -6.82 -2.47
C GLY A 361 -1.47 -6.65 -1.18
N SER A 362 -1.35 -7.62 -0.27
CA SER A 362 -1.99 -7.59 1.03
C SER A 362 -1.10 -6.84 2.00
N GLY A 363 -1.75 -6.24 2.95
CA GLY A 363 -1.05 -5.61 4.03
C GLY A 363 -1.88 -4.58 4.74
N ILE A 364 -1.31 -4.20 5.83
CA ILE A 364 -1.74 -3.09 6.63
C ILE A 364 -1.29 -1.81 5.92
N GLY A 365 -2.26 -0.96 5.57
CA GLY A 365 -2.05 0.31 4.86
C GLY A 365 -2.59 1.51 5.64
N GLY A 366 -2.55 2.69 4.99
CA GLY A 366 -3.05 3.91 5.61
C GLY A 366 -2.33 4.21 6.92
N ARG A 367 -0.98 4.26 6.88
CA ARG A 367 -0.17 4.51 8.07
C ARG A 367 -0.15 5.97 8.41
N PHE A 368 -0.57 6.30 9.62
CA PHE A 368 -0.53 7.66 10.15
C PHE A 368 0.59 7.81 11.17
N GLY A 369 1.38 8.86 11.03
CA GLY A 369 2.47 9.20 11.93
C GLY A 369 2.29 10.59 12.55
N VAL A 370 3.09 10.88 13.56
CA VAL A 370 3.16 12.17 14.26
C VAL A 370 4.52 12.79 13.96
N PRO A 371 4.59 13.97 13.32
CA PRO A 371 5.87 14.66 13.11
C PRO A 371 6.53 15.06 14.45
N LYS A 372 7.85 15.05 14.47
CA LYS A 372 8.64 15.47 15.67
C LYS A 372 8.36 16.90 16.13
N ASN A 373 7.91 17.75 15.21
CA ASN A 373 7.55 19.16 15.47
C ASN A 373 6.05 19.39 15.66
N ALA A 374 5.24 18.33 15.88
CA ALA A 374 3.83 18.47 16.23
C ALA A 374 3.66 19.36 17.46
N LYS A 375 2.62 20.21 17.46
CA LYS A 375 2.42 21.25 18.50
C LYS A 375 2.09 20.66 19.88
N ASP A 376 1.32 19.59 19.92
CA ASP A 376 0.94 18.86 21.12
C ASP A 376 1.08 17.35 20.82
N ILE A 377 2.24 16.80 21.12
CA ILE A 377 2.59 15.40 20.83
C ILE A 377 1.66 14.45 21.58
N ASP A 378 1.37 14.75 22.86
CA ASP A 378 0.52 13.88 23.67
C ASP A 378 -0.91 13.83 23.14
N LEU A 379 -1.45 14.97 22.71
CA LEU A 379 -2.76 15.03 22.07
C LEU A 379 -2.77 14.30 20.71
N ALA A 380 -1.69 14.41 19.94
CA ALA A 380 -1.55 13.73 18.63
C ALA A 380 -1.49 12.20 18.80
N ILE A 381 -0.73 11.70 19.78
CA ILE A 381 -0.66 10.27 20.12
C ILE A 381 -2.00 9.78 20.67
N ASP A 382 -2.65 10.54 21.53
CA ASP A 382 -3.97 10.19 22.07
C ASP A 382 -5.02 10.08 20.94
N PHE A 383 -5.02 11.02 20.00
CA PHE A 383 -5.88 10.95 18.81
C PHE A 383 -5.53 9.76 17.91
N LEU A 384 -4.24 9.45 17.72
CA LEU A 384 -3.81 8.30 16.94
C LEU A 384 -4.25 6.97 17.59
N LYS A 385 -4.14 6.84 18.93
CA LYS A 385 -4.69 5.72 19.70
C LYS A 385 -6.22 5.63 19.51
N PHE A 386 -6.93 6.76 19.53
CA PHE A 386 -8.37 6.82 19.35
C PHE A 386 -8.81 6.32 17.97
N ILE A 387 -8.23 6.86 16.87
CA ILE A 387 -8.63 6.48 15.51
C ILE A 387 -8.28 5.05 15.14
N THR A 388 -7.36 4.41 15.85
CA THR A 388 -6.96 3.02 15.68
C THR A 388 -7.54 2.07 16.74
N SER A 389 -8.52 2.52 17.51
CA SER A 389 -9.23 1.70 18.48
C SER A 389 -10.30 0.82 17.83
N TYR A 390 -10.71 -0.23 18.54
CA TYR A 390 -11.65 -1.24 18.06
C TYR A 390 -12.94 -0.64 17.50
N LYS A 391 -13.65 0.18 18.30
CA LYS A 391 -14.94 0.76 17.92
C LYS A 391 -14.82 1.79 16.80
N ILE A 392 -13.76 2.59 16.83
CA ILE A 392 -13.54 3.60 15.79
C ILE A 392 -13.08 2.97 14.47
N SER A 393 -12.31 1.90 14.51
CA SER A 393 -11.99 1.13 13.29
C SER A 393 -13.26 0.49 12.70
N GLN A 394 -14.18 -0.01 13.52
CA GLN A 394 -15.49 -0.48 13.04
C GLN A 394 -16.31 0.64 12.40
N LEU A 395 -16.33 1.82 13.01
CA LEU A 395 -17.04 2.99 12.47
C LEU A 395 -16.44 3.42 11.13
N THR A 396 -15.13 3.66 11.08
CA THR A 396 -14.46 4.25 9.93
C THR A 396 -14.27 3.24 8.80
N MET A 397 -13.59 2.12 9.06
CA MET A 397 -13.21 1.17 8.02
C MET A 397 -14.37 0.27 7.60
N ILE A 398 -15.11 -0.28 8.56
CA ILE A 398 -16.14 -1.27 8.23
C ILE A 398 -17.46 -0.58 7.90
N ARG A 399 -17.97 0.29 8.77
CA ARG A 399 -19.30 0.91 8.58
C ARG A 399 -19.33 1.91 7.43
N HIS A 400 -18.33 2.80 7.34
CA HIS A 400 -18.26 3.81 6.29
C HIS A 400 -17.58 3.31 5.02
N CYS A 401 -16.32 2.89 5.08
CA CYS A 401 -15.55 2.52 3.89
C CYS A 401 -15.93 1.15 3.32
N LYS A 402 -16.48 0.23 4.13
CA LYS A 402 -16.64 -1.17 3.77
C LYS A 402 -15.30 -1.85 3.43
N TRP A 403 -14.27 -1.50 4.19
CA TRP A 403 -12.91 -2.05 4.08
C TRP A 403 -12.57 -2.94 5.27
N GLY A 404 -11.53 -3.77 5.14
CA GLY A 404 -11.02 -4.57 6.24
C GLY A 404 -10.40 -3.72 7.34
N SER A 405 -10.69 -4.07 8.59
CA SER A 405 -9.99 -3.53 9.75
C SER A 405 -8.64 -4.21 9.92
N PRO A 406 -7.56 -3.48 10.30
CA PRO A 406 -6.27 -4.07 10.58
C PRO A 406 -6.20 -4.76 11.95
N LEU A 407 -7.26 -4.73 12.74
CA LEU A 407 -7.30 -5.20 14.12
C LEU A 407 -7.67 -6.68 14.22
N LYS A 408 -7.18 -7.34 15.29
CA LYS A 408 -7.56 -8.69 15.67
C LYS A 408 -9.01 -8.76 16.18
N ARG A 409 -9.61 -9.96 16.14
CA ARG A 409 -10.89 -10.29 16.78
C ARG A 409 -12.07 -9.40 16.33
N VAL A 410 -12.01 -8.82 15.14
CA VAL A 410 -13.07 -7.94 14.64
C VAL A 410 -14.24 -8.78 14.12
N ASP A 411 -15.43 -8.55 14.68
CA ASP A 411 -16.70 -9.01 14.12
C ASP A 411 -17.27 -7.90 13.22
N TYR A 412 -17.39 -8.18 11.94
CA TYR A 412 -17.91 -7.20 10.96
C TYR A 412 -19.40 -6.86 11.20
N ARG A 413 -20.18 -7.73 11.86
CA ARG A 413 -21.59 -7.46 12.18
C ARG A 413 -21.75 -6.37 13.23
N GLU A 414 -20.85 -6.31 14.22
CA GLU A 414 -20.90 -5.28 15.27
C GLU A 414 -20.84 -3.87 14.68
N ALA A 415 -20.13 -3.67 13.56
CA ALA A 415 -20.04 -2.37 12.88
C ALA A 415 -21.41 -1.84 12.38
N PHE A 416 -22.38 -2.71 12.22
CA PHE A 416 -23.74 -2.38 11.81
C PHE A 416 -24.74 -2.41 13.00
N GLY A 417 -24.26 -2.71 14.20
CA GLY A 417 -25.05 -2.72 15.43
C GLY A 417 -25.42 -1.32 15.93
N PRO A 418 -26.31 -1.23 16.92
CA PRO A 418 -26.86 0.04 17.40
C PRO A 418 -25.78 0.98 17.99
N GLU A 419 -24.76 0.44 18.64
CA GLU A 419 -23.69 1.23 19.25
C GLU A 419 -22.93 2.03 18.18
N ILE A 420 -22.39 1.37 17.16
CA ILE A 420 -21.64 2.02 16.08
C ILE A 420 -22.57 2.89 15.22
N SER A 421 -23.82 2.44 15.00
CA SER A 421 -24.82 3.24 14.27
C SER A 421 -25.11 4.56 14.96
N SER A 422 -25.13 4.63 16.29
CA SER A 422 -25.32 5.87 17.05
C SER A 422 -24.20 6.90 16.88
N MET A 423 -23.02 6.46 16.44
CA MET A 423 -21.87 7.32 16.14
C MET A 423 -21.92 7.91 14.72
N CYS A 424 -22.75 7.35 13.82
CA CYS A 424 -22.90 7.83 12.45
C CYS A 424 -23.86 9.03 12.38
N HIS A 425 -23.38 10.16 11.85
CA HIS A 425 -24.20 11.37 11.69
C HIS A 425 -24.06 12.01 10.31
N CYS A 426 -23.21 11.45 9.46
CA CYS A 426 -23.08 11.98 8.10
C CYS A 426 -24.38 11.79 7.32
N PRO A 427 -24.98 12.89 6.78
CA PRO A 427 -26.21 12.78 6.01
C PRO A 427 -26.02 11.91 4.76
N GLY A 428 -26.99 11.05 4.47
CA GLY A 428 -27.06 10.32 3.20
C GLY A 428 -26.66 8.85 3.23
N LYS A 429 -26.13 8.32 4.33
CA LYS A 429 -26.02 6.86 4.49
C LYS A 429 -27.19 6.36 5.32
N ALA A 430 -28.29 6.06 4.59
CA ALA A 430 -29.49 5.46 5.16
C ALA A 430 -29.14 4.19 5.96
N ASP A 431 -29.90 3.91 7.00
CA ASP A 431 -29.81 2.64 7.71
C ASP A 431 -29.99 1.48 6.71
N MET A 432 -28.98 0.61 6.70
CA MET A 432 -29.01 -0.57 5.83
C MET A 432 -30.09 -1.52 6.35
N THR A 433 -30.81 -2.12 5.44
CA THR A 433 -31.73 -3.22 5.77
C THR A 433 -30.93 -4.44 6.28
N PRO A 434 -31.54 -5.35 7.07
CA PRO A 434 -30.86 -6.56 7.49
C PRO A 434 -30.25 -7.37 6.33
N ALA A 435 -30.93 -7.44 5.19
CA ALA A 435 -30.40 -8.13 4.00
C ALA A 435 -29.15 -7.43 3.44
N GLN A 436 -29.13 -6.10 3.37
CA GLN A 436 -27.97 -5.34 2.92
C GLN A 436 -26.78 -5.47 3.90
N ILE A 437 -27.05 -5.60 5.21
CA ILE A 437 -26.02 -5.86 6.21
C ILE A 437 -25.39 -7.23 5.97
N GLU A 438 -26.20 -8.28 5.79
CA GLU A 438 -25.69 -9.62 5.51
C GLU A 438 -24.87 -9.67 4.21
N GLU A 439 -25.30 -8.99 3.17
CA GLU A 439 -24.52 -8.86 1.91
C GLU A 439 -23.20 -8.14 2.14
N ALA A 440 -23.20 -7.05 2.91
CA ALA A 440 -21.99 -6.30 3.23
C ALA A 440 -21.00 -7.13 4.06
N VAL A 441 -21.49 -7.83 5.07
CA VAL A 441 -20.67 -8.73 5.91
C VAL A 441 -20.10 -9.86 5.07
N ALA A 442 -20.91 -10.50 4.24
CA ALA A 442 -20.46 -11.59 3.35
C ALA A 442 -19.37 -11.10 2.37
N LEU A 443 -19.50 -9.88 1.84
CA LEU A 443 -18.48 -9.28 0.97
C LEU A 443 -17.19 -8.97 1.73
N LEU A 444 -17.29 -8.41 2.93
CA LEU A 444 -16.13 -8.12 3.80
C LEU A 444 -15.36 -9.39 4.16
N GLU A 445 -16.07 -10.50 4.47
CA GLU A 445 -15.44 -11.80 4.74
C GLU A 445 -14.68 -12.34 3.52
N LYS A 446 -15.21 -12.18 2.30
CA LYS A 446 -14.50 -12.54 1.06
C LYS A 446 -13.26 -11.67 0.81
N CYS A 447 -13.27 -10.46 1.32
CA CYS A 447 -12.16 -9.51 1.22
C CYS A 447 -11.12 -9.68 2.34
N ARG A 448 -11.39 -10.49 3.36
CA ARG A 448 -10.46 -10.75 4.46
C ARG A 448 -9.24 -11.51 3.93
N PRO A 449 -8.01 -11.10 4.25
CA PRO A 449 -6.81 -11.90 3.99
C PRO A 449 -6.89 -13.25 4.70
N TYR A 450 -6.23 -14.27 4.15
CA TYR A 450 -6.10 -15.57 4.84
C TYR A 450 -5.32 -15.42 6.14
N GLU A 451 -5.75 -16.08 7.19
CA GLU A 451 -5.00 -16.17 8.44
C GLU A 451 -3.65 -16.87 8.19
N GLY A 452 -2.57 -16.27 8.68
CA GLY A 452 -1.22 -16.78 8.49
C GLY A 452 -0.62 -16.52 7.09
N ALA A 453 -1.31 -15.79 6.23
CA ALA A 453 -0.73 -15.25 5.00
C ALA A 453 0.30 -14.18 5.37
N GLY A 454 1.49 -14.60 5.75
CA GLY A 454 2.61 -13.67 5.96
C GLY A 454 2.98 -12.98 4.65
N HIS A 455 3.53 -11.77 4.75
CA HIS A 455 4.11 -11.01 3.63
C HIS A 455 5.40 -11.64 3.09
N THR A 456 5.45 -12.94 2.99
CA THR A 456 6.61 -13.70 2.51
C THR A 456 6.60 -13.77 0.98
N GLY A 457 6.44 -12.62 0.33
CA GLY A 457 6.76 -12.53 -1.08
C GLY A 457 8.23 -12.84 -1.28
N ILE A 458 8.52 -13.87 -2.06
CA ILE A 458 9.87 -14.08 -2.55
C ILE A 458 10.11 -13.04 -3.62
N PRO A 459 11.23 -12.31 -3.52
CA PRO A 459 11.54 -11.33 -4.53
C PRO A 459 11.74 -11.98 -5.90
N MET A 460 11.11 -11.43 -6.91
CA MET A 460 11.41 -11.76 -8.29
C MET A 460 12.62 -10.99 -8.80
N LEU A 461 13.22 -11.46 -9.91
CA LEU A 461 14.27 -10.73 -10.66
C LEU A 461 13.87 -9.31 -11.05
N THR A 462 12.55 -8.99 -11.06
CA THR A 462 12.02 -7.65 -11.26
C THR A 462 12.25 -6.72 -10.07
N HIS A 463 12.60 -7.22 -8.89
CA HIS A 463 12.69 -6.45 -7.63
C HIS A 463 14.15 -6.20 -7.19
N ILE A 464 15.11 -6.18 -8.11
CA ILE A 464 16.52 -5.87 -7.78
C ILE A 464 16.69 -4.42 -7.31
N GLY A 465 15.66 -3.59 -7.53
CA GLY A 465 15.64 -2.19 -7.16
C GLY A 465 16.08 -1.26 -8.30
N GLY A 466 15.99 0.04 -8.03
CA GLY A 466 16.47 1.05 -8.94
C GLY A 466 15.78 1.09 -10.31
N ARG A 467 16.57 1.33 -11.36
CA ARG A 467 16.11 1.41 -12.74
C ARG A 467 15.82 0.01 -13.32
N THR A 468 16.55 -1.01 -12.86
CA THR A 468 16.40 -2.39 -13.37
C THR A 468 15.00 -2.93 -13.10
N GLU A 469 14.41 -2.69 -11.93
CA GLU A 469 13.05 -3.12 -11.61
C GLU A 469 12.03 -2.59 -12.64
N LYS A 470 12.09 -1.31 -12.95
CA LYS A 470 11.17 -0.69 -13.93
C LYS A 470 11.34 -1.28 -15.32
N ASP A 471 12.58 -1.45 -15.74
CA ASP A 471 12.90 -1.99 -17.06
C ASP A 471 12.46 -3.44 -17.20
N MET A 472 12.61 -4.26 -16.17
CA MET A 472 12.16 -5.66 -16.20
C MET A 472 10.63 -5.78 -16.21
N LEU A 473 9.91 -4.87 -15.58
CA LEU A 473 8.45 -4.79 -15.71
C LEU A 473 8.02 -4.41 -17.13
N LEU A 474 8.72 -3.48 -17.78
CA LEU A 474 8.48 -3.14 -19.20
C LEU A 474 8.81 -4.32 -20.13
N VAL A 475 9.86 -5.09 -19.84
CA VAL A 475 10.15 -6.33 -20.56
C VAL A 475 9.00 -7.33 -20.41
N LEU A 476 8.45 -7.49 -19.21
CA LEU A 476 7.30 -8.37 -18.99
C LEU A 476 6.06 -7.91 -19.76
N GLU A 477 5.78 -6.62 -19.80
CA GLU A 477 4.68 -6.04 -20.61
C GLU A 477 4.90 -6.30 -22.11
N ASP A 478 6.14 -6.12 -22.61
CA ASP A 478 6.49 -6.39 -24.01
C ASP A 478 6.32 -7.86 -24.37
N LEU A 479 6.74 -8.77 -23.50
CA LEU A 479 6.53 -10.21 -23.68
C LEU A 479 5.04 -10.58 -23.68
N ILE A 480 4.22 -9.94 -22.86
CA ILE A 480 2.76 -10.11 -22.87
C ILE A 480 2.16 -9.66 -24.21
N ILE A 481 2.64 -8.55 -24.77
CA ILE A 481 2.18 -8.05 -26.06
C ILE A 481 2.59 -8.98 -27.21
N ASN A 482 3.84 -9.39 -27.23
CA ASN A 482 4.44 -10.14 -28.34
C ASN A 482 4.20 -11.65 -28.26
N GLN A 483 3.83 -12.20 -27.08
CA GLN A 483 3.54 -13.63 -26.88
C GLN A 483 4.59 -14.56 -27.49
N PRO A 484 5.88 -14.47 -27.15
CA PRO A 484 6.92 -15.31 -27.71
C PRO A 484 6.70 -16.79 -27.34
N GLU A 485 7.28 -17.70 -28.14
CA GLU A 485 7.17 -19.14 -27.93
C GLU A 485 7.79 -19.59 -26.59
N ASN A 486 8.88 -18.94 -26.16
CA ASN A 486 9.57 -19.24 -24.90
C ASN A 486 9.77 -17.95 -24.07
N PRO A 487 8.73 -17.50 -23.37
CA PRO A 487 8.78 -16.23 -22.64
C PRO A 487 9.78 -16.24 -21.47
N GLU A 488 10.02 -17.38 -20.82
CA GLU A 488 10.98 -17.51 -19.72
C GLU A 488 12.41 -17.26 -20.21
N LYS A 489 12.76 -17.83 -21.37
CA LYS A 489 14.07 -17.64 -22.00
C LYS A 489 14.26 -16.18 -22.43
N GLU A 490 13.26 -15.58 -23.06
CA GLU A 490 13.32 -14.18 -23.48
C GLU A 490 13.45 -13.23 -22.28
N PHE A 491 12.68 -13.48 -21.21
CA PHE A 491 12.77 -12.71 -19.97
C PHE A 491 14.17 -12.80 -19.34
N TRP A 492 14.75 -14.02 -19.30
CA TRP A 492 16.10 -14.21 -18.79
C TRP A 492 17.16 -13.53 -19.65
N ASN A 493 17.05 -13.64 -20.98
CA ASN A 493 17.98 -12.97 -21.90
C ASN A 493 17.92 -11.45 -21.77
N ALA A 494 16.73 -10.88 -21.61
CA ALA A 494 16.56 -9.46 -21.34
C ALA A 494 17.23 -9.06 -20.02
N PHE A 495 17.07 -9.87 -18.95
CA PHE A 495 17.76 -9.66 -17.68
C PHE A 495 19.29 -9.69 -17.85
N LEU A 496 19.82 -10.68 -18.55
CA LEU A 496 21.26 -10.77 -18.85
C LEU A 496 21.77 -9.55 -19.64
N GLY A 497 20.94 -9.00 -20.52
CA GLY A 497 21.25 -7.77 -21.27
C GLY A 497 21.36 -6.52 -20.40
N LYS A 498 20.81 -6.55 -19.19
CA LYS A 498 20.83 -5.43 -18.22
C LYS A 498 21.99 -5.46 -17.23
N ARG A 499 22.97 -6.38 -17.37
CA ARG A 499 24.05 -6.58 -16.38
C ARG A 499 24.80 -5.30 -16.01
N ASN A 500 25.11 -4.44 -16.99
CA ASN A 500 25.78 -3.16 -16.72
C ASN A 500 24.91 -2.21 -15.89
N GLN A 501 23.61 -2.16 -16.19
CA GLN A 501 22.67 -1.35 -15.43
C GLN A 501 22.48 -1.90 -14.01
N ILE A 502 22.35 -3.23 -13.88
CA ILE A 502 22.30 -3.92 -12.58
C ILE A 502 23.54 -3.59 -11.76
N SER A 503 24.73 -3.62 -12.37
CA SER A 503 25.97 -3.25 -11.69
C SER A 503 25.95 -1.81 -11.17
N ASN A 504 25.40 -0.87 -11.93
CA ASN A 504 25.25 0.53 -11.50
C ASN A 504 24.21 0.67 -10.37
N ASP A 505 23.06 -0.02 -10.49
CA ASP A 505 22.04 -0.04 -9.43
C ASP A 505 22.59 -0.66 -8.14
N LEU A 506 23.48 -1.66 -8.25
CA LEU A 506 24.19 -2.26 -7.11
C LEU A 506 25.21 -1.30 -6.48
N ASP A 507 25.89 -0.46 -7.26
CA ASP A 507 26.78 0.58 -6.72
C ASP A 507 25.99 1.56 -5.85
N GLU A 508 24.84 2.04 -6.33
CA GLU A 508 23.95 2.92 -5.58
C GLU A 508 23.43 2.22 -4.30
N ALA A 509 23.03 0.96 -4.41
CA ALA A 509 22.56 0.16 -3.27
C ALA A 509 23.66 -0.05 -2.24
N ILE A 510 24.90 -0.34 -2.64
CA ILE A 510 26.07 -0.49 -1.74
C ILE A 510 26.35 0.80 -0.98
N VAL A 511 26.30 1.96 -1.66
CA VAL A 511 26.48 3.27 -1.01
C VAL A 511 25.37 3.54 0.00
N SER A 512 24.13 3.26 -0.38
CA SER A 512 22.97 3.41 0.51
C SER A 512 23.08 2.49 1.73
N GLU A 513 23.48 1.23 1.54
CA GLU A 513 23.60 0.25 2.62
C GLU A 513 24.70 0.64 3.63
N LYS A 514 25.85 1.13 3.14
CA LYS A 514 26.92 1.64 4.01
C LYS A 514 26.46 2.82 4.87
N ARG A 515 25.68 3.75 4.29
CA ARG A 515 25.10 4.87 5.03
C ARG A 515 24.14 4.38 6.10
N THR A 516 23.22 3.46 5.75
CA THR A 516 22.27 2.86 6.68
C THR A 516 22.97 2.14 7.84
N LEU A 517 24.03 1.38 7.56
CA LEU A 517 24.84 0.72 8.59
C LEU A 517 25.45 1.73 9.56
N HIS A 518 25.96 2.85 9.05
CA HIS A 518 26.52 3.90 9.89
C HIS A 518 25.44 4.55 10.79
N GLU A 519 24.24 4.81 10.24
CA GLU A 519 23.11 5.34 10.99
C GLU A 519 22.64 4.37 12.10
N LEU A 520 22.53 3.08 11.77
CA LEU A 520 22.12 2.05 12.73
C LEU A 520 23.15 1.87 13.86
N ASP A 521 24.44 1.94 13.55
CA ASP A 521 25.49 1.86 14.58
C ASP A 521 25.46 3.06 15.53
N ALA A 522 25.18 4.25 15.01
CA ALA A 522 24.95 5.44 15.83
C ALA A 522 23.71 5.30 16.72
N MET A 523 22.61 4.74 16.19
CA MET A 523 21.38 4.49 16.95
C MET A 523 21.57 3.45 18.05
N ARG A 524 22.41 2.44 17.85
CA ARG A 524 22.74 1.43 18.86
C ARG A 524 23.22 2.06 20.17
N THR A 525 24.11 3.02 20.05
CA THR A 525 24.62 3.77 21.21
C THR A 525 23.51 4.57 21.89
N ALA A 526 22.63 5.20 21.10
CA ALA A 526 21.50 5.96 21.63
C ALA A 526 20.50 5.08 22.39
N PHE A 527 20.22 3.86 21.92
CA PHE A 527 19.34 2.91 22.61
C PHE A 527 19.94 2.41 23.92
N ALA A 528 21.24 2.13 23.95
CA ALA A 528 21.94 1.74 25.19
C ALA A 528 21.90 2.86 26.23
N ILE A 529 22.09 4.12 25.81
CA ILE A 529 21.99 5.28 26.71
C ILE A 529 20.53 5.46 27.17
N GLY A 530 19.56 5.30 26.29
CA GLY A 530 18.13 5.38 26.60
C GLY A 530 17.69 4.37 27.65
N GLU A 531 18.22 3.14 27.61
CA GLU A 531 17.96 2.13 28.63
C GLU A 531 18.46 2.56 30.02
N LEU A 532 19.66 3.13 30.08
CA LEU A 532 20.24 3.63 31.35
C LEU A 532 19.46 4.82 31.92
N GLY A 533 18.82 5.63 31.05
CA GLY A 533 18.00 6.78 31.43
C GLY A 533 16.52 6.49 31.63
N ALA A 534 16.06 5.25 31.38
CA ALA A 534 14.65 4.89 31.48
C ALA A 534 14.13 4.99 32.92
N VAL A 535 13.02 5.70 33.07
CA VAL A 535 12.38 5.99 34.37
C VAL A 535 11.40 4.87 34.77
N SER A 536 10.76 4.23 33.77
CA SER A 536 9.81 3.14 33.99
C SER A 536 10.33 1.80 33.48
N SER A 537 9.71 0.70 33.95
CA SER A 537 9.99 -0.67 33.47
C SER A 537 9.61 -0.83 31.99
N GLU A 538 8.52 -0.20 31.58
CA GLU A 538 8.01 -0.24 30.20
C GLU A 538 8.98 0.50 29.24
N GLU A 539 9.49 1.66 29.65
CA GLU A 539 10.49 2.39 28.87
C GLU A 539 11.79 1.58 28.71
N ARG A 540 12.23 0.93 29.78
CA ARG A 540 13.41 0.06 29.75
C ARG A 540 13.23 -1.13 28.84
N GLU A 541 12.06 -1.79 28.91
CA GLU A 541 11.74 -2.92 28.03
C GLU A 541 11.67 -2.49 26.57
N ALA A 542 11.05 -1.34 26.28
CA ALA A 542 11.01 -0.78 24.94
C ALA A 542 12.42 -0.48 24.38
N CYS A 543 13.29 0.13 25.18
CA CYS A 543 14.69 0.39 24.79
C CYS A 543 15.47 -0.91 24.56
N ASN A 544 15.31 -1.93 25.41
CA ASN A 544 15.93 -3.24 25.26
C ASN A 544 15.46 -3.96 23.99
N THR A 545 14.16 -3.92 23.72
CA THR A 545 13.58 -4.50 22.50
C THR A 545 14.16 -3.83 21.27
N ARG A 546 14.21 -2.49 21.23
CA ARG A 546 14.82 -1.73 20.14
C ARG A 546 16.30 -2.01 19.97
N TYR A 547 17.05 -2.15 21.07
CA TYR A 547 18.45 -2.51 21.02
C TYR A 547 18.68 -3.89 20.40
N LYS A 548 17.88 -4.90 20.77
CA LYS A 548 17.94 -6.25 20.18
C LYS A 548 17.61 -6.23 18.70
N LEU A 549 16.48 -5.60 18.32
CA LEU A 549 16.08 -5.47 16.90
C LEU A 549 17.14 -4.70 16.09
N ASN A 550 17.76 -3.68 16.66
CA ASN A 550 18.85 -2.97 16.01
C ASN A 550 20.09 -3.85 15.80
N GLN A 551 20.43 -4.71 16.78
CA GLN A 551 21.55 -5.67 16.65
C GLN A 551 21.27 -6.68 15.52
N GLU A 552 20.08 -7.24 15.48
CA GLU A 552 19.65 -8.15 14.41
C GLU A 552 19.65 -7.44 13.06
N GLY A 553 19.15 -6.22 13.01
CA GLY A 553 19.17 -5.35 11.83
C GLY A 553 20.58 -5.07 11.34
N LEU A 554 21.53 -4.78 12.21
CA LEU A 554 22.94 -4.58 11.86
C LEU A 554 23.54 -5.85 11.26
N ILE A 555 23.32 -7.02 11.87
CA ILE A 555 23.82 -8.30 11.36
C ILE A 555 23.27 -8.56 9.96
N SER A 556 21.96 -8.43 9.79
CA SER A 556 21.28 -8.61 8.50
C SER A 556 21.83 -7.65 7.44
N ARG A 557 22.05 -6.38 7.79
CA ARG A 557 22.57 -5.36 6.88
C ARG A 557 24.03 -5.57 6.49
N PHE A 558 24.89 -6.04 7.41
CA PHE A 558 26.26 -6.43 7.06
C PHE A 558 26.28 -7.59 6.05
N LYS A 559 25.43 -8.60 6.24
CA LYS A 559 25.27 -9.69 5.28
C LYS A 559 24.75 -9.18 3.92
N ASN A 560 23.73 -8.31 3.94
CA ASN A 560 23.22 -7.71 2.73
C ASN A 560 24.30 -6.91 1.98
N LEU A 561 25.12 -6.13 2.66
CA LEU A 561 26.24 -5.42 2.05
C LEU A 561 27.25 -6.38 1.42
N GLU A 562 27.58 -7.47 2.08
CA GLU A 562 28.46 -8.51 1.55
C GLU A 562 27.85 -9.15 0.29
N ASP A 563 26.55 -9.44 0.32
CA ASP A 563 25.83 -10.00 -0.83
C ASP A 563 25.78 -9.05 -2.03
N LEU A 564 25.52 -7.75 -1.79
CA LEU A 564 25.56 -6.72 -2.83
C LEU A 564 26.93 -6.66 -3.50
N GLN A 565 28.01 -6.64 -2.69
CA GLN A 565 29.38 -6.58 -3.19
C GLN A 565 29.78 -7.86 -3.95
N ASN A 566 29.34 -9.02 -3.49
CA ASN A 566 29.61 -10.29 -4.15
C ASN A 566 28.80 -10.40 -5.45
N LEU A 567 27.53 -10.01 -5.44
CA LEU A 567 26.71 -10.01 -6.66
C LEU A 567 27.28 -9.07 -7.71
N GLN A 568 27.77 -7.89 -7.33
CA GLN A 568 28.41 -6.96 -8.25
C GLN A 568 29.60 -7.59 -8.98
N LYS A 569 30.40 -8.42 -8.29
CA LYS A 569 31.52 -9.18 -8.89
C LYS A 569 31.03 -10.32 -9.78
N ASP A 570 29.93 -10.94 -9.42
CA ASP A 570 29.48 -12.22 -10.00
C ASP A 570 28.38 -12.07 -11.05
N ILE A 571 27.73 -10.91 -11.17
CA ILE A 571 26.62 -10.68 -12.13
C ILE A 571 27.03 -11.00 -13.58
N PHE A 572 28.29 -10.79 -13.95
CA PHE A 572 28.81 -11.08 -15.29
C PHE A 572 29.12 -12.55 -15.54
N LYS A 573 29.08 -13.40 -14.50
CA LYS A 573 29.24 -14.85 -14.61
C LYS A 573 27.97 -15.58 -15.04
N LEU A 574 26.81 -14.90 -14.94
CA LEU A 574 25.52 -15.45 -15.36
C LEU A 574 25.52 -15.76 -16.84
N LYS A 575 24.98 -16.92 -17.19
CA LYS A 575 24.99 -17.47 -18.57
C LYS A 575 23.58 -17.56 -19.14
N GLU A 576 23.47 -17.54 -20.45
CA GLU A 576 22.23 -17.80 -21.18
C GLU A 576 21.72 -19.22 -20.90
N ILE A 577 20.40 -19.38 -20.94
CA ILE A 577 19.75 -20.70 -20.95
C ILE A 577 19.96 -21.29 -22.32
N ARG A 578 20.63 -22.45 -22.37
CA ARG A 578 20.89 -23.21 -23.62
C ARG A 578 19.61 -23.89 -24.13
#